data_52571aec3f802c790d5ff20f788d9d4f
#
_entry.id   52571aec3f802c790d5ff20f788d9d4f
#
_cell.length_a   1.000
_cell.length_b   1.000
_cell.length_c   1.000
_cell.angle_alpha   90.00
_cell.angle_beta   90.00
_cell.angle_gamma   90.00
#
_symmetry.space_group_name_H-M   'P 1'
#
loop_
_entity.id
_entity.type
_entity.pdbx_description
1 polymer ?
#
loop_
_entity_poly.entity_id
_entity_poly.type
_entity_poly.pdbx_seq_one_letter_code
_entity_poly.pdbx_strand_id
1 'polypeptide(L)' 'MRITAKEDISLLKLLLAEFPQTSVSKAKKMIMYGCVSYKDAVVKSPEFILKKGESVVYEKYSGGKQIRKERS' A
#
# COMPACT_ATOMS: atom_id res chain seq x y z
N MET A 1 -8.77 -1.04 4.86
CA MET A 1 -7.94 -1.65 5.89
C MET A 1 -6.83 -0.69 6.29
N ARG A 2 -6.69 -0.45 7.57
CA ARG A 2 -5.67 0.47 8.06
C ARG A 2 -4.51 -0.33 8.65
N ILE A 3 -3.30 0.05 8.29
CA ILE A 3 -2.10 -0.62 8.76
C ILE A 3 -1.25 0.43 9.49
N THR A 4 -0.90 0.14 10.74
CA THR A 4 -0.13 1.07 11.56
C THR A 4 1.30 0.57 11.71
N ALA A 5 2.26 1.46 11.48
CA ALA A 5 3.67 1.14 11.63
C ALA A 5 4.01 1.08 13.11
N LYS A 6 4.64 0.01 13.54
CA LYS A 6 5.06 -0.17 14.92
C LYS A 6 6.46 0.38 15.16
N GLU A 7 7.14 0.75 14.10
CA GLU A 7 8.49 1.30 14.15
C GLU A 7 8.74 2.01 12.83
N ASP A 8 9.86 2.71 12.74
CA ASP A 8 10.23 3.35 11.49
C ASP A 8 10.48 2.27 10.45
N ILE A 9 9.70 2.27 9.38
CA ILE A 9 9.72 1.18 8.42
C ILE A 9 9.27 1.71 7.04
N SER A 10 9.84 1.14 5.99
CA SER A 10 9.41 1.52 4.64
C SER A 10 8.05 0.93 4.35
N LEU A 11 7.30 1.59 3.46
CA LEU A 11 5.98 1.12 3.08
C LEU A 11 6.03 -0.29 2.53
N LEU A 12 7.05 -0.59 1.72
CA LEU A 12 7.20 -1.94 1.17
C LEU A 12 7.34 -2.97 2.27
N LYS A 13 8.23 -2.69 3.24
CA LYS A 13 8.43 -3.64 4.33
C LYS A 13 7.19 -3.77 5.21
N LEU A 14 6.48 -2.67 5.39
CA LEU A 14 5.24 -2.71 6.18
C LEU A 14 4.22 -3.64 5.52
N LEU A 15 4.07 -3.55 4.21
CA LEU A 15 3.14 -4.43 3.50
C LEU A 15 3.59 -5.88 3.56
N LEU A 16 4.90 -6.13 3.44
CA LEU A 16 5.40 -7.50 3.53
C LEU A 16 5.16 -8.08 4.91
N ALA A 17 5.26 -7.27 5.95
CA ALA A 17 5.00 -7.74 7.31
C ALA A 17 3.51 -8.01 7.52
N GLU A 18 2.65 -7.19 6.91
CA GLU A 18 1.21 -7.36 7.06
C GLU A 18 0.69 -8.52 6.21
N PHE A 19 1.30 -8.73 5.06
CA PHE A 19 0.89 -9.79 4.12
C PHE A 19 2.06 -10.71 3.84
N PRO A 20 2.39 -11.60 4.79
CA PRO A 20 3.60 -12.41 4.68
C PRO A 20 3.64 -13.35 3.48
N GLN A 21 2.50 -13.62 2.88
CA GLN A 21 2.44 -14.47 1.70
C GLN A 21 2.68 -13.71 0.40
N THR A 22 2.86 -12.41 0.49
CA THR A 22 3.05 -11.57 -0.68
C THR A 22 4.54 -11.43 -0.98
N SER A 23 4.92 -11.59 -2.26
CA SER A 23 6.30 -11.41 -2.66
C SER A 23 6.66 -9.92 -2.73
N VAL A 24 7.95 -9.64 -2.73
CA VAL A 24 8.42 -8.26 -2.84
C VAL A 24 7.92 -7.61 -4.13
N SER A 25 7.99 -8.35 -5.24
CA SER A 25 7.53 -7.82 -6.52
C SER A 25 6.05 -7.48 -6.49
N LYS A 26 5.25 -8.34 -5.88
CA LYS A 26 3.82 -8.11 -5.82
C LYS A 26 3.51 -6.93 -4.91
N ALA A 27 4.21 -6.81 -3.79
CA ALA A 27 4.00 -5.69 -2.89
C ALA A 27 4.34 -4.36 -3.57
N LYS A 28 5.42 -4.33 -4.34
CA LYS A 28 5.77 -3.13 -5.09
C LYS A 28 4.66 -2.76 -6.08
N LYS A 29 4.11 -3.74 -6.77
CA LYS A 29 3.05 -3.48 -7.72
C LYS A 29 1.80 -2.94 -7.03
N MET A 30 1.47 -3.48 -5.87
CA MET A 30 0.33 -2.99 -5.11
C MET A 30 0.49 -1.51 -4.78
N ILE A 31 1.68 -1.11 -4.36
CA ILE A 31 1.95 0.28 -4.05
C ILE A 31 1.87 1.14 -5.32
N MET A 32 2.48 0.67 -6.39
CA MET A 32 2.54 1.44 -7.63
C MET A 32 1.17 1.59 -8.30
N TYR A 33 0.26 0.66 -8.03
CA TYR A 33 -1.09 0.75 -8.57
C TYR A 33 -1.97 1.70 -7.78
N GLY A 34 -1.46 2.26 -6.69
CA GLY A 34 -2.24 3.21 -5.92
C GLY A 34 -3.17 2.58 -4.90
N CYS A 35 -2.84 1.39 -4.45
CA CYS A 35 -3.67 0.70 -3.45
C CYS A 35 -3.45 1.23 -2.04
N VAL A 36 -2.45 2.06 -1.82
CA VAL A 36 -2.10 2.53 -0.49
C VAL A 36 -2.20 4.05 -0.43
N SER A 37 -2.85 4.53 0.63
CA SER A 37 -3.01 5.96 0.86
C SER A 37 -2.46 6.34 2.22
N TYR A 38 -1.88 7.54 2.29
CA TYR A 38 -1.36 8.08 3.53
C TYR A 38 -1.94 9.49 3.70
N LYS A 39 -2.71 9.69 4.78
CA LYS A 39 -3.38 10.96 5.04
C LYS A 39 -4.16 11.45 3.83
N ASP A 40 -4.96 10.54 3.27
CA ASP A 40 -5.86 10.80 2.14
C ASP A 40 -5.13 11.09 0.82
N ALA A 41 -3.84 10.82 0.77
CA ALA A 41 -3.05 10.97 -0.45
C ALA A 41 -2.52 9.62 -0.88
N VAL A 42 -2.69 9.28 -2.15
CA VAL A 42 -2.18 8.01 -2.67
C VAL A 42 -0.66 8.05 -2.67
N VAL A 43 -0.05 7.00 -2.13
CA VAL A 43 1.40 6.85 -2.10
C VAL A 43 1.78 5.75 -3.08
N LYS A 44 2.61 6.07 -4.05
CA LYS A 44 3.06 5.11 -5.06
C LYS A 44 4.54 4.78 -4.94
N SER A 45 5.18 5.21 -3.86
CA SER A 45 6.60 4.96 -3.64
C SER A 45 6.78 3.84 -2.63
N PRO A 46 7.37 2.71 -3.03
CA PRO A 46 7.62 1.63 -2.07
C PRO A 46 8.69 1.99 -1.04
N GLU A 47 9.47 3.02 -1.31
CA GLU A 47 10.51 3.46 -0.39
C GLU A 47 10.04 4.51 0.60
N PHE A 48 8.75 4.85 0.55
CA PHE A 48 8.18 5.82 1.48
C PHE A 48 8.35 5.32 2.91
N ILE A 49 8.94 6.14 3.77
CA ILE A 49 9.23 5.74 5.14
C ILE A 49 8.12 6.20 6.07
N LEU A 50 7.59 5.26 6.83
CA LEU A 50 6.60 5.55 7.86
C LEU A 50 7.30 5.54 9.20
N LYS A 51 6.95 6.48 10.06
CA LYS A 51 7.51 6.52 11.39
C LYS A 51 6.58 5.79 12.34
N LYS A 52 7.14 5.39 13.48
CA LYS A 52 6.38 4.68 14.49
C LYS A 52 5.09 5.43 14.80
N GLY A 53 3.99 4.72 14.76
CA GLY A 53 2.68 5.30 15.06
C GLY A 53 1.94 5.83 13.85
N GLU A 54 2.60 5.97 12.72
CA GLU A 54 1.93 6.41 11.51
C GLU A 54 1.22 5.24 10.85
N SER A 55 0.16 5.54 10.12
CA SER A 55 -0.62 4.49 9.48
C SER A 55 -0.94 4.84 8.05
N VAL A 56 -1.24 3.82 7.27
CA VAL A 56 -1.68 3.96 5.89
C VAL A 56 -2.97 3.18 5.71
N VAL A 57 -3.71 3.51 4.68
CA VAL A 57 -4.93 2.78 4.33
C VAL A 57 -4.64 1.97 3.09
N TYR A 58 -4.87 0.68 3.18
CA TYR A 58 -4.71 -0.23 2.05
C TYR A 58 -6.09 -0.64 1.56
N GLU A 59 -6.33 -0.46 0.28
CA GLU A 59 -7.56 -0.90 -0.35
C GLU A 59 -7.21 -1.89 -1.44
N LYS A 60 -7.81 -3.05 -1.36
CA LYS A 60 -7.54 -4.08 -2.33
C LYS A 60 -7.88 -3.59 -3.73
N TYR A 61 -6.95 -3.77 -4.64
CA TYR A 61 -7.20 -3.46 -6.03
C TYR A 61 -8.24 -4.44 -6.55
N SER A 62 -9.37 -3.93 -6.95
CA SER A 62 -10.42 -4.80 -7.45
C SER A 62 -10.62 -4.55 -8.94
N GLY A 63 -9.62 -4.78 -9.63
CA GLY A 63 -9.66 -4.78 -11.06
C GLY A 63 -10.53 -3.73 -11.69
N GLY A 64 -10.59 -3.64 -11.41
CA GLY A 64 -11.06 -2.88 -11.60
C GLY A 64 -12.15 -2.32 -11.72
N LYS A 65 -12.51 -2.41 -11.33
CA LYS A 65 -13.42 -1.86 -11.07
C LYS A 65 -13.36 -0.71 -11.15
N GLN A 66 -12.91 -1.03 -11.42
CA GLN A 66 -12.72 -0.28 -11.43
C GLN A 66 -12.49 0.33 -12.10
N ILE A 67 -12.65 -0.17 -12.65
CA ILE A 67 -12.47 0.26 -13.11
C ILE A 67 -12.55 0.78 -13.91
N ARG A 68 -12.71 0.74 -14.23
CA ARG A 68 -12.96 1.02 -14.74
C ARG A 68 -13.04 1.64 -15.31
N LYS A 69 -13.27 1.51 -15.61
CA LYS A 69 -13.53 1.83 -15.93
C LYS A 69 -13.42 2.53 -16.58
N GLU A 70 -13.54 2.27 -16.84
CA GLU A 70 -13.50 2.68 -17.21
C GLU A 70 -13.22 3.13 -17.89
N ARG A 71 -13.21 3.09 -18.28
CA ARG A 71 -13.10 3.32 -18.79
C ARG A 71 -12.84 3.43 -19.18
N SER A 72 -12.87 2.97 -19.42
CA SER A 72 -12.75 2.94 -19.52
C SER A 72 -12.64 3.09 -19.73
#